data_a6b8ae237605f45f861acef54c0402d3
#
_entry.id   a6b8ae237605f45f861acef54c0402d3
#
_cell.length_a   1.000
_cell.length_b   1.000
_cell.length_c   1.000
_cell.angle_alpha   90.00
_cell.angle_beta   90.00
_cell.angle_gamma   90.00
#
_symmetry.space_group_name_H-M   'P 1'
#
loop_
_entity.id
_entity.type
_entity.pdbx_description
1 polymer ?
#
loop_
_entity_poly.entity_id
_entity_poly.type
_entity_poly.pdbx_seq_one_letter_code
_entity_poly.pdbx_strand_id
1 'polypeptide(L)'
;MSHRKFEAPRHGSLAFLPRKRAARHRGKVKSFPKDDPKKPVHLTAAMGYKAGMSTIVRDLDRPGAKLHKKEIVEAVTIIETPPMIAIGLVGYIETPRGLRSLTTVWAEHLSDEIKRRFYKNWYQSKRKAFTKYAKKHSESSGQSITRELERIKKYCTVVRILAHTQISKTPLKQKKAHLMEIQVNGGSIADKVQYGHDLFEKPIEITSIFEDNEMIDVIAVTKGHGYNGVTSRWGTKKLPRKTHKGLRKVACIGAWHPSHVQWTVARAGQMGYHHRTSVNHKIYRIGRGTDEGNAATEFDVSKKAITPLGGFVRYGEVKNDFVMIKGACPGVKKRIMTLRKSMFTHTSRRALEKVELKWIDTSSKFGHGAYQTAAEKKQYIGVLKKDLAAAT
;
A
#
# COMPACT_ATOMS: atom_id res chain seq x y z
N MET A 1 36.46 -14.60 -32.04
CA MET A 1 35.12 -14.30 -31.48
C MET A 1 34.17 -14.08 -32.64
N SER A 2 33.01 -14.72 -32.64
CA SER A 2 32.00 -14.47 -33.68
C SER A 2 31.39 -13.07 -33.51
N HIS A 3 31.32 -12.30 -34.57
CA HIS A 3 30.72 -10.97 -34.59
C HIS A 3 29.18 -11.08 -34.57
N ARG A 4 28.50 -10.33 -33.68
CA ARG A 4 27.04 -10.27 -33.69
C ARG A 4 26.60 -9.37 -34.84
N LYS A 5 25.84 -9.94 -35.81
CA LYS A 5 25.36 -9.20 -36.97
C LYS A 5 24.24 -8.21 -36.65
N PHE A 6 23.37 -8.54 -35.70
CA PHE A 6 22.21 -7.72 -35.34
C PHE A 6 22.14 -7.52 -33.83
N GLU A 7 21.85 -6.31 -33.42
CA GLU A 7 21.60 -5.97 -32.02
C GLU A 7 20.14 -6.24 -31.64
N ALA A 8 19.90 -6.57 -30.41
CA ALA A 8 18.57 -6.74 -29.86
C ALA A 8 18.51 -6.18 -28.44
N PRO A 9 17.36 -5.58 -28.04
CA PRO A 9 17.19 -5.12 -26.67
C PRO A 9 17.34 -6.25 -25.67
N ARG A 10 17.84 -5.91 -24.48
CA ARG A 10 17.91 -6.86 -23.37
C ARG A 10 16.51 -7.25 -22.90
N HIS A 11 16.30 -8.54 -22.61
CA HIS A 11 15.10 -9.03 -21.94
C HIS A 11 15.23 -8.87 -20.43
N GLY A 12 14.35 -8.05 -19.84
CA GLY A 12 14.31 -7.77 -18.41
C GLY A 12 15.37 -6.78 -17.92
N SER A 13 15.11 -6.16 -16.79
CA SER A 13 16.00 -5.18 -16.15
C SER A 13 16.90 -5.87 -15.14
N LEU A 14 18.20 -5.52 -15.13
CA LEU A 14 19.18 -5.99 -14.16
C LEU A 14 19.12 -5.21 -12.84
N ALA A 15 18.46 -4.04 -12.82
CA ALA A 15 18.34 -3.21 -11.61
C ALA A 15 17.48 -3.85 -10.49
N PHE A 16 16.69 -4.87 -10.84
CA PHE A 16 15.83 -5.59 -9.88
C PHE A 16 16.39 -6.96 -9.46
N LEU A 17 17.67 -7.16 -9.61
CA LEU A 17 18.36 -8.35 -9.13
C LEU A 17 18.80 -8.19 -7.66
N PRO A 18 18.86 -9.28 -6.88
CA PRO A 18 18.43 -10.64 -7.21
C PRO A 18 16.90 -10.79 -7.18
N ARG A 19 16.33 -11.56 -8.10
CA ARG A 19 14.89 -11.90 -8.11
C ARG A 19 14.61 -13.04 -7.14
N LYS A 20 14.53 -12.74 -5.86
CA LYS A 20 14.23 -13.69 -4.79
C LYS A 20 12.92 -13.31 -4.07
N ARG A 21 12.41 -14.20 -3.23
CA ARG A 21 11.28 -13.88 -2.35
C ARG A 21 11.64 -12.72 -1.43
N ALA A 22 10.73 -11.76 -1.25
CA ALA A 22 10.91 -10.67 -0.32
C ALA A 22 11.05 -11.19 1.12
N ALA A 23 12.00 -10.67 1.87
CA ALA A 23 12.20 -11.05 3.27
C ALA A 23 11.08 -10.52 4.18
N ARG A 24 10.36 -9.49 3.74
CA ARG A 24 9.27 -8.84 4.48
C ARG A 24 7.96 -8.98 3.73
N HIS A 25 6.88 -9.16 4.47
CA HIS A 25 5.53 -9.14 3.90
C HIS A 25 5.05 -7.71 3.66
N ARG A 26 5.36 -6.77 4.56
CA ARG A 26 5.05 -5.34 4.43
C ARG A 26 6.08 -4.63 3.54
N GLY A 27 5.62 -3.73 2.67
CA GLY A 27 6.49 -2.85 1.90
C GLY A 27 7.32 -1.94 2.83
N LYS A 28 8.65 -1.93 2.68
CA LYS A 28 9.55 -1.03 3.40
C LYS A 28 9.75 0.25 2.61
N VAL A 29 9.55 1.39 3.24
CA VAL A 29 9.93 2.69 2.68
C VAL A 29 11.46 2.79 2.73
N LYS A 30 12.12 2.81 1.60
CA LYS A 30 13.58 2.95 1.49
C LYS A 30 14.02 4.41 1.59
N SER A 31 13.19 5.31 1.07
CA SER A 31 13.43 6.75 1.10
C SER A 31 12.09 7.46 1.30
N PHE A 32 12.06 8.46 2.15
CA PHE A 32 10.93 9.36 2.33
C PHE A 32 11.10 10.59 1.43
N PRO A 33 10.02 11.35 1.15
CA PRO A 33 10.12 12.62 0.45
C PRO A 33 11.08 13.58 1.17
N LYS A 34 11.72 14.44 0.39
CA LYS A 34 12.61 15.47 0.94
C LYS A 34 11.84 16.36 1.90
N ASP A 35 12.45 16.69 3.03
CA ASP A 35 11.86 17.58 4.01
C ASP A 35 11.88 19.03 3.52
N ASP A 36 10.81 19.77 3.81
CA ASP A 36 10.67 21.18 3.53
C ASP A 36 10.18 21.91 4.80
N PRO A 37 11.08 22.60 5.51
CA PRO A 37 10.73 23.29 6.75
C PRO A 37 9.68 24.40 6.61
N LYS A 38 9.46 24.91 5.37
CA LYS A 38 8.46 25.95 5.12
C LYS A 38 7.01 25.43 5.14
N LYS A 39 6.84 24.11 5.01
CA LYS A 39 5.51 23.49 5.08
C LYS A 39 5.10 23.23 6.51
N PRO A 40 3.79 23.17 6.81
CA PRO A 40 3.32 22.72 8.10
C PRO A 40 3.76 21.26 8.37
N VAL A 41 3.85 20.92 9.64
CA VAL A 41 4.22 19.57 10.06
C VAL A 41 3.19 18.55 9.56
N HIS A 42 3.64 17.50 8.90
CA HIS A 42 2.78 16.47 8.32
C HIS A 42 3.46 15.10 8.26
N LEU A 43 2.64 14.06 8.19
CA LEU A 43 3.08 12.68 7.95
C LEU A 43 3.27 12.42 6.45
N THR A 44 4.22 11.54 6.13
CA THR A 44 4.62 11.26 4.74
C THR A 44 4.16 9.91 4.20
N ALA A 45 3.59 9.05 5.03
CA ALA A 45 3.14 7.72 4.62
C ALA A 45 2.02 7.17 5.50
N ALA A 46 1.29 6.18 4.96
CA ALA A 46 0.27 5.41 5.66
C ALA A 46 0.31 3.93 5.28
N MET A 47 -0.43 3.11 6.01
CA MET A 47 -0.64 1.69 5.71
C MET A 47 -2.10 1.41 5.40
N GLY A 48 -2.35 0.52 4.45
CA GLY A 48 -3.68 0.04 4.11
C GLY A 48 -3.67 -1.40 3.60
N TYR A 49 -4.84 -1.97 3.41
CA TYR A 49 -5.02 -3.34 2.93
C TYR A 49 -5.75 -3.36 1.60
N LYS A 50 -5.20 -4.05 0.61
CA LYS A 50 -5.84 -4.18 -0.70
C LYS A 50 -7.14 -4.97 -0.58
N ALA A 51 -8.27 -4.29 -0.74
CA ALA A 51 -9.58 -4.92 -0.72
C ALA A 51 -9.91 -5.57 -2.06
N GLY A 52 -9.81 -4.82 -3.14
CA GLY A 52 -10.12 -5.32 -4.46
C GLY A 52 -9.98 -4.27 -5.53
N MET A 53 -10.63 -4.52 -6.65
CA MET A 53 -10.70 -3.59 -7.77
C MET A 53 -12.15 -3.40 -8.19
N SER A 54 -12.44 -2.23 -8.73
CA SER A 54 -13.68 -1.89 -9.38
C SER A 54 -13.43 -1.06 -10.63
N THR A 55 -14.48 -0.62 -11.26
CA THR A 55 -14.45 0.29 -12.41
C THR A 55 -15.20 1.57 -12.07
N ILE A 56 -14.79 2.66 -12.68
CA ILE A 56 -15.44 3.97 -12.57
C ILE A 56 -15.69 4.56 -13.95
N VAL A 57 -16.61 5.49 -14.01
CA VAL A 57 -16.83 6.35 -15.17
C VAL A 57 -16.50 7.78 -14.77
N ARG A 58 -15.72 8.44 -15.59
CA ARG A 58 -15.37 9.85 -15.45
C ARG A 58 -15.21 10.54 -16.81
N ASP A 59 -15.27 11.85 -16.83
CA ASP A 59 -14.86 12.62 -18.00
C ASP A 59 -13.34 12.75 -18.06
N LEU A 60 -12.80 12.64 -19.26
CA LEU A 60 -11.37 12.79 -19.50
C LEU A 60 -11.02 14.23 -19.87
N ASP A 61 -10.28 14.92 -19.01
CA ASP A 61 -9.68 16.21 -19.36
C ASP A 61 -8.26 16.01 -19.90
N ARG A 62 -8.19 15.81 -21.22
CA ARG A 62 -6.91 15.68 -21.93
C ARG A 62 -6.98 16.41 -23.27
N PRO A 63 -6.69 17.73 -23.33
CA PRO A 63 -6.66 18.46 -24.58
C PRO A 63 -5.73 17.80 -25.60
N GLY A 64 -6.17 17.73 -26.86
CA GLY A 64 -5.47 17.06 -27.96
C GLY A 64 -5.70 15.55 -28.06
N ALA A 65 -6.36 14.91 -27.12
CA ALA A 65 -6.74 13.50 -27.24
C ALA A 65 -8.11 13.35 -27.91
N LYS A 66 -8.31 12.27 -28.68
CA LYS A 66 -9.61 11.93 -29.31
C LYS A 66 -10.76 11.75 -28.30
N LEU A 67 -10.43 11.41 -27.05
CA LEU A 67 -11.38 11.18 -25.97
C LEU A 67 -11.52 12.40 -25.02
N HIS A 68 -10.95 13.55 -25.38
CA HIS A 68 -11.10 14.77 -24.57
C HIS A 68 -12.57 15.14 -24.40
N LYS A 69 -12.97 15.47 -23.17
CA LYS A 69 -14.36 15.76 -22.76
C LYS A 69 -15.35 14.61 -23.01
N LYS A 70 -14.86 13.39 -23.20
CA LYS A 70 -15.73 12.20 -23.32
C LYS A 70 -15.64 11.36 -22.06
N GLU A 71 -16.72 10.63 -21.78
CA GLU A 71 -16.77 9.65 -20.72
C GLU A 71 -15.87 8.47 -21.02
N ILE A 72 -15.07 8.10 -20.02
CA ILE A 72 -14.19 6.94 -20.09
C ILE A 72 -14.41 6.03 -18.89
N VAL A 73 -14.24 4.74 -19.13
CA VAL A 73 -14.25 3.71 -18.10
C VAL A 73 -12.82 3.42 -17.70
N GLU A 74 -12.53 3.53 -16.40
CA GLU A 74 -11.19 3.21 -15.86
C GLU A 74 -11.29 2.22 -14.70
N ALA A 75 -10.27 1.36 -14.61
CA ALA A 75 -10.13 0.47 -13.47
C ALA A 75 -9.53 1.22 -12.28
N VAL A 76 -10.02 0.90 -11.08
CA VAL A 76 -9.53 1.45 -9.81
C VAL A 76 -9.28 0.34 -8.82
N THR A 77 -8.30 0.55 -7.94
CA THR A 77 -8.03 -0.32 -6.80
C THR A 77 -8.53 0.33 -5.53
N ILE A 78 -9.24 -0.44 -4.72
CA ILE A 78 -9.71 -0.03 -3.40
C ILE A 78 -8.76 -0.57 -2.34
N ILE A 79 -8.25 0.33 -1.52
CA ILE A 79 -7.37 0.03 -0.39
C ILE A 79 -8.08 0.49 0.88
N GLU A 80 -8.42 -0.44 1.76
CA GLU A 80 -8.99 -0.13 3.07
C GLU A 80 -7.89 0.37 3.99
N THR A 81 -8.12 1.51 4.61
CA THR A 81 -7.17 2.23 5.46
C THR A 81 -7.77 2.50 6.83
N PRO A 82 -7.92 1.47 7.69
CA PRO A 82 -8.36 1.71 9.06
C PRO A 82 -7.39 2.70 9.72
N PRO A 83 -7.86 3.60 10.61
CA PRO A 83 -7.01 4.56 11.29
C PRO A 83 -5.82 3.85 11.94
N MET A 84 -4.63 4.39 11.74
CA MET A 84 -3.42 3.89 12.42
C MET A 84 -3.33 4.48 13.82
N ILE A 85 -2.55 3.86 14.70
CA ILE A 85 -2.25 4.41 16.03
C ILE A 85 -0.75 4.66 16.13
N ALA A 86 -0.38 5.86 16.57
CA ALA A 86 1.00 6.20 16.90
C ALA A 86 1.36 5.62 18.27
N ILE A 87 2.48 4.90 18.34
CA ILE A 87 2.93 4.22 19.56
C ILE A 87 4.33 4.60 19.99
N GLY A 88 4.99 5.47 19.25
CA GLY A 88 6.33 5.90 19.61
C GLY A 88 6.93 6.88 18.62
N LEU A 89 8.02 7.47 19.03
CA LEU A 89 8.80 8.44 18.29
C LEU A 89 10.26 7.99 18.26
N VAL A 90 10.89 8.05 17.10
CA VAL A 90 12.30 7.73 16.90
C VAL A 90 13.03 8.95 16.37
N GLY A 91 14.05 9.38 17.07
CA GLY A 91 14.97 10.41 16.62
C GLY A 91 16.19 9.82 15.92
N TYR A 92 16.56 10.40 14.78
CA TYR A 92 17.73 10.01 13.99
C TYR A 92 18.73 11.15 13.89
N ILE A 93 20.00 10.80 14.09
CA ILE A 93 21.15 11.68 13.86
C ILE A 93 21.73 11.35 12.49
N GLU A 94 22.09 12.38 11.75
CA GLU A 94 22.83 12.25 10.51
C GLU A 94 24.32 12.06 10.81
N THR A 95 24.89 10.99 10.27
CA THR A 95 26.32 10.67 10.42
C THR A 95 26.95 10.45 9.04
N PRO A 96 28.28 10.55 8.91
CA PRO A 96 28.94 10.25 7.63
C PRO A 96 28.65 8.84 7.07
N ARG A 97 28.22 7.90 7.93
CA ARG A 97 27.82 6.54 7.54
C ARG A 97 26.32 6.40 7.26
N GLY A 98 25.56 7.50 7.26
CA GLY A 98 24.11 7.52 7.11
C GLY A 98 23.35 7.81 8.41
N LEU A 99 22.03 7.71 8.36
CA LEU A 99 21.17 7.96 9.53
C LEU A 99 21.32 6.88 10.59
N ARG A 100 21.54 7.30 11.83
CA ARG A 100 21.60 6.45 13.02
C ARG A 100 20.51 6.83 14.01
N SER A 101 19.75 5.86 14.51
CA SER A 101 18.80 6.12 15.58
C SER A 101 19.52 6.50 16.87
N LEU A 102 19.09 7.59 17.51
CA LEU A 102 19.59 8.04 18.79
C LEU A 102 18.81 7.36 19.93
N THR A 103 17.50 7.59 19.95
CA THR A 103 16.61 7.04 20.97
C THR A 103 15.21 6.83 20.40
N THR A 104 14.44 6.00 21.10
CA THR A 104 13.03 5.75 20.79
C THR A 104 12.20 5.96 22.05
N VAL A 105 11.24 6.85 21.97
CA VAL A 105 10.25 7.08 23.02
C VAL A 105 8.97 6.34 22.64
N TRP A 106 8.46 5.49 23.53
CA TRP A 106 7.23 4.72 23.31
C TRP A 106 6.08 5.35 24.11
N ALA A 107 4.86 5.17 23.63
CA ALA A 107 3.65 5.49 24.35
C ALA A 107 3.50 4.59 25.59
N GLU A 108 2.72 5.03 26.56
CA GLU A 108 2.49 4.30 27.80
C GLU A 108 1.66 3.05 27.57
N HIS A 109 0.52 3.21 26.88
CA HIS A 109 -0.44 2.13 26.67
C HIS A 109 -0.32 1.56 25.26
N LEU A 110 0.07 0.29 25.16
CA LEU A 110 0.16 -0.43 23.89
C LEU A 110 -0.90 -1.52 23.85
N SER A 111 -1.63 -1.58 22.73
CA SER A 111 -2.63 -2.61 22.47
C SER A 111 -2.02 -4.01 22.32
N ASP A 112 -2.78 -5.05 22.59
CA ASP A 112 -2.34 -6.43 22.37
C ASP A 112 -2.04 -6.72 20.89
N GLU A 113 -2.70 -6.06 19.97
CA GLU A 113 -2.45 -6.20 18.53
C GLU A 113 -0.99 -5.91 18.17
N ILE A 114 -0.45 -4.82 18.71
CA ILE A 114 0.96 -4.47 18.47
C ILE A 114 1.92 -5.28 19.33
N LYS A 115 1.58 -5.60 20.58
CA LYS A 115 2.41 -6.46 21.42
C LYS A 115 2.65 -7.83 20.77
N ARG A 116 1.65 -8.39 20.06
CA ARG A 116 1.79 -9.63 19.27
C ARG A 116 2.92 -9.56 18.24
N ARG A 117 3.28 -8.37 17.72
CA ARG A 117 4.37 -8.20 16.74
C ARG A 117 5.73 -8.57 17.30
N PHE A 118 5.92 -8.47 18.59
CA PHE A 118 7.18 -8.75 19.28
C PHE A 118 7.32 -10.21 19.73
N TYR A 119 6.27 -11.05 19.53
CA TYR A 119 6.27 -12.45 19.88
C TYR A 119 6.15 -13.34 18.66
N LYS A 120 6.85 -14.47 18.66
CA LYS A 120 6.62 -15.55 17.70
C LYS A 120 5.46 -16.43 18.13
N ASN A 121 5.41 -16.82 19.41
CA ASN A 121 4.41 -17.69 20.01
C ASN A 121 3.66 -16.96 21.13
N TRP A 122 2.65 -16.18 20.75
CA TRP A 122 1.86 -15.37 21.68
C TRP A 122 1.10 -16.22 22.72
N TYR A 123 0.57 -17.35 22.31
CA TYR A 123 -0.23 -18.22 23.18
C TYR A 123 0.56 -18.83 24.34
N GLN A 124 1.88 -19.07 24.18
CA GLN A 124 2.77 -19.60 25.21
C GLN A 124 3.51 -18.51 25.99
N SER A 125 3.34 -17.25 25.64
CA SER A 125 4.10 -16.15 26.22
C SER A 125 3.45 -15.60 27.49
N LYS A 126 4.26 -15.04 28.39
CA LYS A 126 3.79 -14.32 29.59
C LYS A 126 3.25 -12.92 29.27
N ARG A 127 3.26 -12.47 28.00
CA ARG A 127 2.73 -11.19 27.50
C ARG A 127 3.24 -9.93 28.21
N LYS A 128 4.44 -9.97 28.75
CA LYS A 128 5.04 -8.90 29.55
C LYS A 128 5.79 -7.83 28.73
N ALA A 129 5.67 -7.83 27.39
CA ALA A 129 6.32 -6.81 26.54
C ALA A 129 5.88 -5.41 26.94
N PHE A 130 6.85 -4.49 27.03
CA PHE A 130 6.68 -3.08 27.36
C PHE A 130 6.20 -2.76 28.78
N THR A 131 5.94 -3.72 29.66
CA THR A 131 5.49 -3.44 31.04
C THR A 131 6.50 -2.63 31.85
N LYS A 132 7.80 -2.91 31.70
CA LYS A 132 8.87 -2.13 32.33
C LYS A 132 8.99 -0.71 31.76
N TYR A 133 8.71 -0.58 30.45
CA TYR A 133 8.77 0.73 29.80
C TYR A 133 7.59 1.61 30.21
N ALA A 134 6.38 1.06 30.28
CA ALA A 134 5.20 1.79 30.75
C ALA A 134 5.40 2.41 32.12
N LYS A 135 6.09 1.71 33.05
CA LYS A 135 6.41 2.25 34.37
C LYS A 135 7.22 3.56 34.33
N LYS A 136 8.01 3.81 33.27
CA LYS A 136 8.76 5.06 33.12
C LYS A 136 7.88 6.31 32.96
N HIS A 137 6.61 6.14 32.55
CA HIS A 137 5.65 7.23 32.43
C HIS A 137 5.10 7.65 33.78
N SER A 138 4.95 6.71 34.72
CA SER A 138 4.48 6.96 36.08
C SER A 138 5.61 7.27 37.05
N GLU A 139 6.80 6.70 36.85
CA GLU A 139 7.99 6.95 37.67
C GLU A 139 8.48 8.39 37.50
N SER A 140 8.73 9.10 38.59
CA SER A 140 9.24 10.49 38.62
C SER A 140 8.43 11.46 37.73
N SER A 141 7.10 11.30 37.70
CA SER A 141 6.20 12.16 36.89
C SER A 141 6.60 12.24 35.40
N GLY A 142 7.15 11.17 34.83
CA GLY A 142 7.54 11.11 33.42
C GLY A 142 8.81 11.87 33.04
N GLN A 143 9.60 12.34 34.01
CA GLN A 143 10.84 13.10 33.73
C GLN A 143 11.81 12.37 32.79
N SER A 144 11.86 11.04 32.88
CA SER A 144 12.68 10.22 31.97
C SER A 144 12.23 10.36 30.52
N ILE A 145 10.93 10.42 30.28
CA ILE A 145 10.37 10.56 28.93
C ILE A 145 10.61 11.98 28.40
N THR A 146 10.36 13.00 29.22
CA THR A 146 10.63 14.39 28.85
C THR A 146 12.10 14.62 28.49
N ARG A 147 13.02 14.07 29.27
CA ARG A 147 14.47 14.13 28.99
C ARG A 147 14.83 13.50 27.63
N GLU A 148 14.25 12.34 27.30
CA GLU A 148 14.49 11.71 26.02
C GLU A 148 13.88 12.51 24.86
N LEU A 149 12.73 13.15 25.03
CA LEU A 149 12.13 14.05 24.03
C LEU A 149 13.03 15.28 23.80
N GLU A 150 13.53 15.90 24.86
CA GLU A 150 14.47 17.02 24.77
C GLU A 150 15.77 16.62 24.08
N ARG A 151 16.27 15.42 24.36
CA ARG A 151 17.43 14.84 23.70
C ARG A 151 17.21 14.69 22.20
N ILE A 152 16.02 14.28 21.76
CA ILE A 152 15.66 14.23 20.34
C ILE A 152 15.62 15.64 19.75
N LYS A 153 14.99 16.61 20.43
CA LYS A 153 14.93 18.02 19.97
C LYS A 153 16.34 18.60 19.76
N LYS A 154 17.28 18.29 20.66
CA LYS A 154 18.63 18.87 20.64
C LYS A 154 19.57 18.24 19.60
N TYR A 155 19.52 16.92 19.40
CA TYR A 155 20.56 16.21 18.65
C TYR A 155 20.10 15.58 17.35
N CYS A 156 18.79 15.40 17.13
CA CYS A 156 18.29 14.69 15.97
C CYS A 156 17.98 15.64 14.81
N THR A 157 18.24 15.17 13.60
CA THR A 157 17.90 15.87 12.35
C THR A 157 16.65 15.33 11.69
N VAL A 158 16.32 14.05 11.92
CA VAL A 158 15.15 13.40 11.35
C VAL A 158 14.33 12.77 12.48
N VAL A 159 13.02 12.99 12.40
CA VAL A 159 12.04 12.45 13.35
C VAL A 159 11.09 11.52 12.62
N ARG A 160 10.86 10.32 13.18
CA ARG A 160 9.89 9.35 12.65
C ARG A 160 8.96 8.87 13.74
N ILE A 161 7.69 8.73 13.39
CA ILE A 161 6.67 8.13 14.26
C ILE A 161 6.63 6.62 13.99
N LEU A 162 6.49 5.84 15.05
CA LEU A 162 6.14 4.43 14.99
C LEU A 162 4.61 4.32 15.01
N ALA A 163 4.03 3.85 13.92
CA ALA A 163 2.59 3.66 13.81
C ALA A 163 2.26 2.21 13.47
N HIS A 164 1.14 1.71 14.03
CA HIS A 164 0.62 0.39 13.72
C HIS A 164 -0.80 0.44 13.18
N THR A 165 -1.19 -0.60 12.45
CA THR A 165 -2.54 -0.75 11.93
C THR A 165 -3.48 -1.32 12.98
N GLN A 166 -4.74 -0.88 13.00
CA GLN A 166 -5.81 -1.51 13.77
C GLN A 166 -6.40 -2.69 12.97
N ILE A 167 -5.74 -3.84 13.03
CA ILE A 167 -6.08 -5.01 12.21
C ILE A 167 -7.44 -5.62 12.57
N SER A 168 -7.87 -5.50 13.82
CA SER A 168 -9.15 -6.00 14.31
C SER A 168 -10.35 -5.32 13.63
N LYS A 169 -10.20 -4.08 13.18
CA LYS A 169 -11.25 -3.36 12.45
C LYS A 169 -11.45 -3.86 11.02
N THR A 170 -10.54 -4.70 10.50
CA THR A 170 -10.60 -5.24 9.14
C THR A 170 -11.24 -6.63 9.12
N PRO A 171 -11.83 -7.08 8.01
CA PRO A 171 -12.37 -8.43 7.88
C PRO A 171 -11.27 -9.52 7.84
N LEU A 172 -10.01 -9.13 7.94
CA LEU A 172 -8.88 -10.03 7.98
C LEU A 172 -8.85 -10.75 9.34
N LYS A 173 -8.87 -12.05 9.37
CA LYS A 173 -8.82 -12.83 10.62
C LYS A 173 -7.44 -12.82 11.32
N GLN A 174 -6.54 -11.94 10.90
CA GLN A 174 -5.23 -11.72 11.52
C GLN A 174 -5.40 -10.88 12.78
N LYS A 175 -4.72 -11.28 13.87
CA LYS A 175 -4.72 -10.56 15.15
C LYS A 175 -3.44 -9.74 15.40
N LYS A 176 -2.39 -9.99 14.63
CA LYS A 176 -1.09 -9.32 14.74
C LYS A 176 -1.06 -8.08 13.87
N ALA A 177 -0.91 -6.89 14.48
CA ALA A 177 -0.81 -5.62 13.76
C ALA A 177 0.47 -5.52 12.91
N HIS A 178 0.43 -4.68 11.91
CA HIS A 178 1.61 -4.27 11.16
C HIS A 178 2.17 -2.96 11.73
N LEU A 179 3.48 -2.89 11.83
CA LEU A 179 4.22 -1.76 12.40
C LEU A 179 5.08 -1.11 11.33
N MET A 180 5.14 0.21 11.30
CA MET A 180 5.96 0.98 10.37
C MET A 180 6.47 2.27 11.01
N GLU A 181 7.67 2.69 10.60
CA GLU A 181 8.15 4.05 10.84
C GLU A 181 7.66 4.97 9.74
N ILE A 182 7.16 6.14 10.12
CA ILE A 182 6.67 7.18 9.22
C ILE A 182 7.44 8.47 9.51
N GLN A 183 8.11 9.03 8.53
CA GLN A 183 8.84 10.28 8.69
C GLN A 183 7.87 11.44 8.82
N VAL A 184 8.18 12.33 9.75
CA VAL A 184 7.49 13.61 9.94
C VAL A 184 8.28 14.67 9.20
N ASN A 185 7.63 15.36 8.28
CA ASN A 185 8.21 16.46 7.51
C ASN A 185 7.50 17.78 7.83
N GLY A 186 8.15 18.89 7.50
CA GLY A 186 7.64 20.25 7.73
C GLY A 186 7.99 20.82 9.12
N GLY A 187 8.03 22.12 9.24
CA GLY A 187 8.31 22.82 10.50
C GLY A 187 9.72 22.58 11.05
N SER A 188 9.95 23.04 12.28
CA SER A 188 11.19 22.83 13.01
C SER A 188 11.24 21.41 13.63
N ILE A 189 12.42 21.00 14.09
CA ILE A 189 12.58 19.69 14.76
C ILE A 189 11.77 19.65 16.06
N ALA A 190 11.69 20.77 16.78
CA ALA A 190 10.90 20.88 18.00
C ALA A 190 9.40 20.65 17.71
N ASP A 191 8.88 21.27 16.64
CA ASP A 191 7.49 21.11 16.21
C ASP A 191 7.19 19.67 15.80
N LYS A 192 8.12 19.01 15.08
CA LYS A 192 7.98 17.59 14.69
C LYS A 192 7.92 16.67 15.88
N VAL A 193 8.74 16.93 16.91
CA VAL A 193 8.75 16.13 18.15
C VAL A 193 7.46 16.32 18.90
N GLN A 194 7.01 17.58 19.04
CA GLN A 194 5.76 17.89 19.72
C GLN A 194 4.57 17.25 19.00
N TYR A 195 4.47 17.46 17.69
CA TYR A 195 3.44 16.84 16.85
C TYR A 195 3.42 15.30 16.99
N GLY A 196 4.60 14.68 16.98
CA GLY A 196 4.71 13.24 17.12
C GLY A 196 4.30 12.72 18.50
N HIS A 197 4.61 13.47 19.56
CA HIS A 197 4.21 13.15 20.94
C HIS A 197 2.69 13.32 21.12
N ASP A 198 2.11 14.39 20.57
CA ASP A 198 0.68 14.69 20.67
C ASP A 198 -0.20 13.66 19.96
N LEU A 199 0.36 12.93 18.99
CA LEU A 199 -0.30 11.83 18.29
C LEU A 199 -0.25 10.49 19.04
N PHE A 200 0.49 10.37 20.16
CA PHE A 200 0.57 9.12 20.88
C PHE A 200 -0.82 8.62 21.30
N GLU A 201 -1.05 7.32 21.08
CA GLU A 201 -2.28 6.61 21.39
C GLU A 201 -3.53 7.09 20.64
N LYS A 202 -3.40 8.16 19.84
CA LYS A 202 -4.51 8.71 19.04
C LYS A 202 -4.62 8.03 17.68
N PRO A 203 -5.84 7.91 17.15
CA PRO A 203 -6.05 7.43 15.79
C PRO A 203 -5.56 8.46 14.77
N ILE A 204 -4.83 7.97 13.76
CA ILE A 204 -4.37 8.75 12.61
C ILE A 204 -5.21 8.35 11.42
N GLU A 205 -6.10 9.23 11.00
CA GLU A 205 -6.95 9.05 9.84
C GLU A 205 -6.16 9.26 8.55
N ILE A 206 -6.64 8.64 7.46
CA ILE A 206 -6.00 8.76 6.16
C ILE A 206 -6.13 10.17 5.57
N THR A 207 -7.21 10.86 5.87
CA THR A 207 -7.51 12.24 5.44
C THR A 207 -6.53 13.27 6.03
N SER A 208 -5.91 12.97 7.17
CA SER A 208 -4.86 13.83 7.74
C SER A 208 -3.52 13.73 6.99
N ILE A 209 -3.36 12.73 6.13
CA ILE A 209 -2.10 12.47 5.43
C ILE A 209 -2.22 12.76 3.94
N PHE A 210 -3.31 12.35 3.30
CA PHE A 210 -3.51 12.45 1.85
C PHE A 210 -4.77 13.23 1.50
N GLU A 211 -4.75 13.82 0.32
CA GLU A 211 -5.88 14.56 -0.26
C GLU A 211 -6.37 13.88 -1.54
N ASP A 212 -7.61 14.18 -1.94
CA ASP A 212 -8.14 13.75 -3.22
C ASP A 212 -7.33 14.37 -4.38
N ASN A 213 -7.22 13.62 -5.46
CA ASN A 213 -6.43 13.98 -6.63
C ASN A 213 -4.91 14.05 -6.42
N GLU A 214 -4.39 13.74 -5.22
CA GLU A 214 -2.95 13.66 -4.94
C GLU A 214 -2.32 12.47 -5.67
N MET A 215 -1.07 12.65 -6.12
CA MET A 215 -0.25 11.57 -6.66
C MET A 215 0.55 10.93 -5.54
N ILE A 216 0.45 9.62 -5.41
CA ILE A 216 1.11 8.82 -4.37
C ILE A 216 1.94 7.68 -4.94
N ASP A 217 2.81 7.14 -4.13
CA ASP A 217 3.59 5.95 -4.42
C ASP A 217 3.10 4.77 -3.57
N VAL A 218 2.90 3.63 -4.21
CA VAL A 218 2.47 2.40 -3.56
C VAL A 218 3.63 1.43 -3.43
N ILE A 219 3.95 1.04 -2.22
CA ILE A 219 5.05 0.13 -1.91
C ILE A 219 4.47 -1.18 -1.38
N ALA A 220 4.67 -2.26 -2.11
CA ALA A 220 4.14 -3.55 -1.71
C ALA A 220 4.96 -4.71 -2.28
N VAL A 221 4.64 -5.92 -1.82
CA VAL A 221 5.17 -7.17 -2.34
C VAL A 221 4.24 -7.71 -3.40
N THR A 222 4.75 -7.99 -4.58
CA THR A 222 3.97 -8.48 -5.72
C THR A 222 3.38 -9.87 -5.47
N LYS A 223 2.44 -10.29 -6.31
CA LYS A 223 1.89 -11.65 -6.30
C LYS A 223 3.00 -12.66 -6.58
N GLY A 224 3.08 -13.70 -5.77
CA GLY A 224 4.02 -14.81 -5.97
C GLY A 224 3.53 -15.78 -7.04
N HIS A 225 4.46 -16.30 -7.85
CA HIS A 225 4.23 -17.29 -8.89
C HIS A 225 5.13 -18.53 -8.77
N GLY A 226 5.92 -18.59 -7.69
CA GLY A 226 6.84 -19.70 -7.45
C GLY A 226 8.00 -19.76 -8.43
N TYR A 227 8.51 -20.95 -8.71
CA TYR A 227 9.60 -21.19 -9.64
C TYR A 227 9.08 -21.15 -11.09
N ASN A 228 9.64 -20.29 -11.92
CA ASN A 228 9.24 -20.10 -13.30
C ASN A 228 10.45 -20.13 -14.25
N GLY A 229 10.18 -20.58 -15.48
CA GLY A 229 11.17 -20.58 -16.55
C GLY A 229 11.45 -19.19 -17.11
N VAL A 230 12.46 -19.09 -17.94
CA VAL A 230 12.99 -17.84 -18.49
C VAL A 230 11.97 -17.05 -19.32
N THR A 231 11.08 -17.71 -20.06
CA THR A 231 10.04 -17.04 -20.84
C THR A 231 9.08 -16.23 -20.01
N SER A 232 8.62 -16.77 -18.89
CA SER A 232 7.73 -16.04 -17.97
C SER A 232 8.51 -15.07 -17.10
N ARG A 233 9.66 -15.50 -16.57
CA ARG A 233 10.44 -14.73 -15.60
C ARG A 233 11.19 -13.54 -16.19
N TRP A 234 11.67 -13.67 -17.43
CA TRP A 234 12.48 -12.66 -18.11
C TRP A 234 11.86 -12.14 -19.41
N GLY A 235 10.78 -12.74 -19.89
CA GLY A 235 10.14 -12.34 -21.14
C GLY A 235 11.00 -12.66 -22.38
N THR A 236 11.83 -13.70 -22.32
CA THR A 236 12.63 -14.15 -23.46
C THR A 236 11.74 -14.71 -24.55
N LYS A 237 12.14 -14.55 -25.80
CA LYS A 237 11.41 -15.08 -26.96
C LYS A 237 11.35 -16.60 -26.89
N LYS A 238 10.17 -17.15 -27.14
CA LYS A 238 9.94 -18.57 -27.29
C LYS A 238 10.67 -19.06 -28.57
N LEU A 239 11.39 -20.18 -28.46
CA LEU A 239 12.10 -20.77 -29.59
C LEU A 239 11.12 -21.31 -30.63
N PRO A 240 11.56 -21.52 -31.91
CA PRO A 240 10.72 -22.08 -32.95
C PRO A 240 10.16 -23.46 -32.62
N ARG A 241 8.99 -23.78 -33.16
CA ARG A 241 8.26 -25.05 -32.89
C ARG A 241 9.10 -26.31 -33.08
N LYS A 242 9.96 -26.33 -34.09
CA LYS A 242 10.81 -27.51 -34.43
C LYS A 242 12.03 -27.65 -33.49
N THR A 243 12.20 -26.84 -32.46
CA THR A 243 13.35 -26.91 -31.57
C THR A 243 13.32 -28.19 -30.73
N HIS A 244 14.36 -28.98 -30.83
CA HIS A 244 14.54 -30.19 -30.01
C HIS A 244 14.83 -29.80 -28.54
N LYS A 245 14.38 -30.61 -27.56
CA LYS A 245 14.56 -30.44 -26.11
C LYS A 245 13.82 -29.23 -25.50
N GLY A 246 12.84 -28.69 -26.22
CA GLY A 246 11.90 -27.70 -25.66
C GLY A 246 12.08 -26.28 -26.17
N LEU A 247 10.95 -25.54 -26.15
CA LEU A 247 10.81 -24.21 -26.77
C LEU A 247 11.00 -23.06 -25.76
N ARG A 248 10.74 -23.31 -24.48
CA ARG A 248 10.72 -22.28 -23.42
C ARG A 248 12.08 -22.18 -22.71
N LYS A 249 13.11 -21.98 -23.49
CA LYS A 249 14.52 -21.92 -23.06
C LYS A 249 15.25 -20.76 -23.71
N VAL A 250 16.40 -20.43 -23.18
CA VAL A 250 17.41 -19.60 -23.87
C VAL A 250 18.30 -20.50 -24.69
N ALA A 251 18.47 -20.21 -25.96
CA ALA A 251 19.26 -21.06 -26.89
C ALA A 251 20.74 -21.10 -26.48
N CYS A 252 21.36 -19.95 -26.26
CA CYS A 252 22.75 -19.82 -25.86
C CYS A 252 22.85 -19.03 -24.56
N ILE A 253 23.61 -19.54 -23.58
CA ILE A 253 23.81 -18.96 -22.26
C ILE A 253 25.16 -18.25 -22.12
N GLY A 254 25.95 -18.20 -23.16
CA GLY A 254 27.25 -17.52 -23.21
C GLY A 254 28.20 -18.16 -24.21
N ALA A 255 29.32 -17.52 -24.42
CA ALA A 255 30.42 -18.01 -25.21
C ALA A 255 31.24 -19.06 -24.42
N TRP A 256 32.21 -19.74 -25.09
CA TRP A 256 33.13 -20.65 -24.41
C TRP A 256 33.94 -19.92 -23.33
N HIS A 257 34.46 -18.78 -23.67
CA HIS A 257 35.17 -17.87 -22.72
C HIS A 257 34.37 -16.58 -22.53
N PRO A 258 34.21 -16.16 -21.27
CA PRO A 258 34.59 -16.80 -20.01
C PRO A 258 33.84 -18.11 -19.77
N SER A 259 34.50 -19.13 -19.26
CA SER A 259 33.98 -20.51 -19.11
C SER A 259 32.96 -20.66 -17.95
N HIS A 260 32.23 -19.62 -17.64
CA HIS A 260 31.14 -19.61 -16.68
C HIS A 260 29.91 -18.84 -17.21
N VAL A 261 28.75 -19.13 -16.70
CA VAL A 261 27.53 -18.42 -17.06
C VAL A 261 27.51 -17.10 -16.29
N GLN A 262 27.45 -15.98 -16.99
CA GLN A 262 27.41 -14.66 -16.37
C GLN A 262 26.09 -14.44 -15.63
N TRP A 263 26.14 -13.66 -14.56
CA TRP A 263 24.95 -13.31 -13.75
C TRP A 263 23.87 -12.54 -14.54
N THR A 264 24.24 -11.92 -15.65
CA THR A 264 23.35 -11.15 -16.53
C THR A 264 22.45 -12.01 -17.40
N VAL A 265 22.75 -13.31 -17.53
CA VAL A 265 21.99 -14.24 -18.37
C VAL A 265 20.66 -14.57 -17.70
N ALA A 266 19.58 -14.55 -18.48
CA ALA A 266 18.26 -14.93 -17.99
C ALA A 266 18.24 -16.43 -17.61
N ARG A 267 17.89 -16.74 -16.38
CA ARG A 267 17.79 -18.10 -15.82
C ARG A 267 16.43 -18.29 -15.14
N ALA A 268 15.99 -19.53 -15.07
CA ALA A 268 14.82 -19.92 -14.29
C ALA A 268 15.04 -19.64 -12.79
N GLY A 269 13.97 -19.46 -12.04
CA GLY A 269 14.01 -19.21 -10.59
C GLY A 269 12.71 -18.61 -10.07
N GLN A 270 12.76 -18.04 -8.88
CA GLN A 270 11.62 -17.42 -8.25
C GLN A 270 11.07 -16.27 -9.09
N MET A 271 9.77 -16.30 -9.35
CA MET A 271 9.01 -15.23 -9.97
C MET A 271 7.93 -14.72 -9.02
N GLY A 272 7.85 -13.40 -8.92
CA GLY A 272 6.89 -12.75 -8.01
C GLY A 272 7.29 -12.85 -6.54
N TYR A 273 6.42 -12.34 -5.67
CA TYR A 273 6.72 -12.08 -4.27
C TYR A 273 7.96 -11.19 -4.10
N HIS A 274 8.06 -10.18 -4.96
CA HIS A 274 9.14 -9.20 -4.95
C HIS A 274 8.66 -7.88 -4.35
N HIS A 275 9.50 -7.27 -3.53
CA HIS A 275 9.27 -5.90 -3.06
C HIS A 275 9.41 -4.92 -4.22
N ARG A 276 8.37 -4.10 -4.44
CA ARG A 276 8.34 -3.09 -5.51
C ARG A 276 7.74 -1.80 -5.01
N THR A 277 8.24 -0.70 -5.54
CA THR A 277 7.63 0.62 -5.41
C THR A 277 7.03 0.97 -6.76
N SER A 278 5.72 1.12 -6.79
CA SER A 278 4.97 1.60 -7.96
C SER A 278 4.68 3.07 -7.74
N VAL A 279 5.21 3.92 -8.60
CA VAL A 279 5.10 5.37 -8.48
C VAL A 279 3.93 5.92 -9.30
N ASN A 280 3.52 7.17 -9.03
CA ASN A 280 2.54 7.91 -9.82
C ASN A 280 1.15 7.26 -9.87
N HIS A 281 0.65 6.83 -8.72
CA HIS A 281 -0.75 6.47 -8.56
C HIS A 281 -1.55 7.68 -8.12
N LYS A 282 -2.59 8.04 -8.87
CA LYS A 282 -3.48 9.12 -8.51
C LYS A 282 -4.58 8.62 -7.59
N ILE A 283 -4.83 9.34 -6.51
CA ILE A 283 -5.99 9.14 -5.66
C ILE A 283 -7.19 9.75 -6.40
N TYR A 284 -8.24 8.98 -6.57
CA TYR A 284 -9.47 9.47 -7.17
C TYR A 284 -10.51 9.86 -6.10
N ARG A 285 -10.51 9.16 -4.98
CA ARG A 285 -11.41 9.45 -3.86
C ARG A 285 -10.86 8.85 -2.57
N ILE A 286 -11.01 9.58 -1.49
CA ILE A 286 -10.87 9.08 -0.13
C ILE A 286 -12.28 8.99 0.45
N GLY A 287 -12.78 7.77 0.66
CA GLY A 287 -14.12 7.54 1.22
C GLY A 287 -14.04 7.29 2.72
N ARG A 288 -14.99 7.85 3.46
CA ARG A 288 -15.14 7.59 4.90
C ARG A 288 -15.96 6.33 5.14
N GLY A 289 -15.53 5.52 6.09
CA GLY A 289 -16.24 4.29 6.43
C GLY A 289 -17.58 4.52 7.14
N THR A 290 -17.75 5.68 7.78
CA THR A 290 -18.98 6.08 8.46
C THR A 290 -20.08 6.59 7.52
N ASP A 291 -19.73 6.90 6.27
CA ASP A 291 -20.64 7.41 5.29
C ASP A 291 -21.30 6.24 4.51
N GLU A 292 -22.60 6.05 4.66
CA GLU A 292 -23.36 4.99 3.98
C GLU A 292 -23.40 5.18 2.46
N GLY A 293 -23.30 6.42 1.98
CA GLY A 293 -23.28 6.80 0.57
C GLY A 293 -21.90 6.96 -0.03
N ASN A 294 -20.86 6.35 0.54
CA ASN A 294 -19.48 6.63 0.17
C ASN A 294 -19.08 6.24 -1.27
N ALA A 295 -19.93 5.52 -2.00
CA ALA A 295 -19.81 5.27 -3.44
C ALA A 295 -20.83 6.03 -4.28
N ALA A 296 -21.67 6.86 -3.70
CA ALA A 296 -22.54 7.77 -4.44
C ALA A 296 -21.73 8.91 -5.09
N THR A 297 -22.23 9.47 -6.17
CA THR A 297 -21.67 10.63 -6.87
C THR A 297 -22.79 11.65 -7.09
N GLU A 298 -22.44 12.85 -7.50
CA GLU A 298 -23.44 13.88 -7.86
C GLU A 298 -24.34 13.43 -9.01
N PHE A 299 -23.83 12.57 -9.90
CA PHE A 299 -24.56 12.02 -11.06
C PHE A 299 -25.28 10.71 -10.73
N ASP A 300 -24.93 10.05 -9.64
CA ASP A 300 -25.51 8.80 -9.17
C ASP A 300 -26.04 8.98 -7.75
N VAL A 301 -27.31 9.32 -7.65
CA VAL A 301 -28.03 9.62 -6.39
C VAL A 301 -28.35 8.37 -5.56
N SER A 302 -27.95 7.18 -6.01
CA SER A 302 -28.17 5.96 -5.25
C SER A 302 -27.32 5.96 -3.97
N LYS A 303 -27.95 5.69 -2.82
CA LYS A 303 -27.23 5.48 -1.56
C LYS A 303 -26.56 4.12 -1.58
N LYS A 304 -25.33 4.07 -2.09
CA LYS A 304 -24.55 2.82 -2.15
C LYS A 304 -23.17 2.98 -1.52
N ALA A 305 -22.74 1.93 -0.84
CA ALA A 305 -21.39 1.83 -0.29
C ALA A 305 -20.42 1.28 -1.34
N ILE A 306 -19.12 1.51 -1.11
CA ILE A 306 -18.06 1.02 -2.00
C ILE A 306 -17.98 -0.51 -2.08
N THR A 307 -18.51 -1.21 -1.11
CA THR A 307 -18.53 -2.67 -1.07
C THR A 307 -19.47 -3.21 -2.16
N PRO A 308 -18.97 -4.03 -3.10
CA PRO A 308 -19.81 -4.66 -4.11
C PRO A 308 -20.84 -5.59 -3.48
N LEU A 309 -21.91 -5.90 -4.21
CA LEU A 309 -22.86 -6.94 -3.81
C LEU A 309 -22.13 -8.26 -3.51
N GLY A 310 -22.36 -8.80 -2.31
CA GLY A 310 -21.68 -10.00 -1.82
C GLY A 310 -20.25 -9.76 -1.29
N GLY A 311 -19.83 -8.49 -1.19
CA GLY A 311 -18.49 -8.10 -0.71
C GLY A 311 -17.39 -8.23 -1.76
N PHE A 312 -16.22 -7.71 -1.47
CA PHE A 312 -15.03 -7.93 -2.29
C PHE A 312 -14.61 -9.40 -2.19
N VAL A 313 -14.53 -10.08 -3.33
CA VAL A 313 -14.20 -11.50 -3.42
C VAL A 313 -12.89 -11.81 -2.70
N ARG A 314 -12.93 -12.72 -1.73
CA ARG A 314 -11.83 -13.12 -0.83
C ARG A 314 -11.35 -12.05 0.15
N TYR A 315 -11.99 -10.91 0.22
CA TYR A 315 -11.69 -9.87 1.22
C TYR A 315 -12.83 -9.74 2.23
N GLY A 316 -14.01 -9.40 1.75
CA GLY A 316 -15.21 -9.12 2.55
C GLY A 316 -15.70 -7.69 2.34
N GLU A 317 -16.33 -7.14 3.35
CA GLU A 317 -16.84 -5.78 3.35
C GLU A 317 -15.75 -4.77 3.75
N VAL A 318 -15.80 -3.59 3.15
CA VAL A 318 -14.99 -2.44 3.54
C VAL A 318 -15.85 -1.58 4.46
N LYS A 319 -15.48 -1.53 5.74
CA LYS A 319 -16.20 -0.79 6.79
C LYS A 319 -15.46 0.43 7.30
N ASN A 320 -14.17 0.52 7.01
CA ASN A 320 -13.33 1.64 7.40
C ASN A 320 -13.14 2.59 6.21
N ASP A 321 -12.43 3.68 6.48
CA ASP A 321 -11.98 4.59 5.44
C ASP A 321 -11.19 3.84 4.37
N PHE A 322 -11.30 4.30 3.15
CA PHE A 322 -10.62 3.70 2.02
C PHE A 322 -10.06 4.74 1.07
N VAL A 323 -9.02 4.35 0.35
CA VAL A 323 -8.44 5.13 -0.74
C VAL A 323 -8.70 4.41 -2.05
N MET A 324 -9.28 5.13 -2.99
CA MET A 324 -9.49 4.68 -4.37
C MET A 324 -8.35 5.23 -5.21
N ILE A 325 -7.54 4.33 -5.77
CA ILE A 325 -6.41 4.72 -6.61
C ILE A 325 -6.61 4.26 -8.06
N LYS A 326 -6.13 5.07 -8.98
CA LYS A 326 -6.16 4.75 -10.41
C LYS A 326 -5.38 3.50 -10.73
N GLY A 327 -6.00 2.60 -11.50
CA GLY A 327 -5.37 1.42 -12.06
C GLY A 327 -5.09 0.31 -11.06
N ALA A 328 -4.17 -0.58 -11.40
CA ALA A 328 -3.77 -1.71 -10.58
C ALA A 328 -2.55 -1.37 -9.73
N CYS A 329 -2.48 -1.93 -8.53
CA CYS A 329 -1.34 -1.83 -7.65
C CYS A 329 -0.73 -3.20 -7.33
N PRO A 330 0.55 -3.27 -6.94
CA PRO A 330 1.23 -4.52 -6.63
C PRO A 330 0.54 -5.31 -5.52
N GLY A 331 0.58 -6.62 -5.60
CA GLY A 331 0.13 -7.52 -4.52
C GLY A 331 -1.25 -8.13 -4.75
N VAL A 332 -1.56 -9.10 -3.91
CA VAL A 332 -2.85 -9.81 -3.87
C VAL A 332 -3.82 -9.09 -2.93
N LYS A 333 -5.11 -9.39 -3.04
CA LYS A 333 -6.12 -8.97 -2.05
C LYS A 333 -5.71 -9.44 -0.64
N LYS A 334 -6.05 -8.68 0.39
CA LYS A 334 -5.65 -8.84 1.79
C LYS A 334 -4.22 -8.40 2.12
N ARG A 335 -3.36 -8.13 1.13
CA ARG A 335 -1.98 -7.73 1.37
C ARG A 335 -1.92 -6.31 1.89
N ILE A 336 -1.08 -6.12 2.92
CA ILE A 336 -0.72 -4.80 3.41
C ILE A 336 0.08 -4.05 2.35
N MET A 337 -0.25 -2.80 2.17
CA MET A 337 0.39 -1.85 1.28
C MET A 337 0.84 -0.63 2.06
N THR A 338 2.00 -0.11 1.72
CA THR A 338 2.47 1.17 2.21
C THR A 338 2.19 2.22 1.16
N LEU A 339 1.46 3.25 1.54
CA LEU A 339 1.18 4.43 0.74
C LEU A 339 2.16 5.52 1.18
N ARG A 340 2.86 6.13 0.25
CA ARG A 340 3.85 7.18 0.52
C ARG A 340 3.53 8.40 -0.32
N LYS A 341 3.66 9.60 0.25
CA LYS A 341 3.63 10.84 -0.55
C LYS A 341 4.67 10.78 -1.65
N SER A 342 4.35 11.34 -2.81
CA SER A 342 5.27 11.30 -3.96
C SER A 342 6.63 11.89 -3.61
N MET A 343 7.68 11.28 -4.17
CA MET A 343 9.05 11.78 -4.08
C MET A 343 9.29 12.97 -5.02
N PHE A 344 8.46 13.12 -6.04
CA PHE A 344 8.63 14.11 -7.10
C PHE A 344 7.55 15.16 -7.04
N THR A 345 7.91 16.39 -7.44
CA THR A 345 6.94 17.45 -7.71
C THR A 345 6.28 17.19 -9.05
N HIS A 346 4.96 17.15 -9.07
CA HIS A 346 4.17 16.88 -10.26
C HIS A 346 3.70 18.17 -10.90
N THR A 347 4.10 18.40 -12.15
CA THR A 347 3.74 19.58 -12.94
C THR A 347 2.90 19.25 -14.17
N SER A 348 2.77 17.96 -14.52
CA SER A 348 2.03 17.54 -15.70
C SER A 348 0.52 17.72 -15.51
N ARG A 349 -0.19 18.05 -16.59
CA ARG A 349 -1.68 18.16 -16.57
C ARG A 349 -2.36 16.92 -16.00
N ARG A 350 -1.89 15.72 -16.34
CA ARG A 350 -2.43 14.47 -15.80
C ARG A 350 -2.33 14.39 -14.27
N ALA A 351 -1.28 14.95 -13.70
CA ALA A 351 -1.11 14.96 -12.26
C ALA A 351 -1.96 16.04 -11.59
N LEU A 352 -2.10 17.20 -12.22
CA LEU A 352 -2.85 18.34 -11.68
C LEU A 352 -4.35 18.28 -11.98
N GLU A 353 -4.79 17.42 -12.91
CA GLU A 353 -6.19 17.21 -13.26
C GLU A 353 -7.02 16.92 -12.00
N LYS A 354 -8.07 17.67 -11.77
CA LYS A 354 -9.11 17.34 -10.79
C LYS A 354 -10.09 16.37 -11.44
N VAL A 355 -10.22 15.20 -10.87
CA VAL A 355 -11.05 14.13 -11.42
C VAL A 355 -12.42 14.13 -10.75
N GLU A 356 -13.45 14.31 -11.54
CA GLU A 356 -14.84 14.16 -11.10
C GLU A 356 -15.35 12.78 -11.51
N LEU A 357 -15.82 12.03 -10.52
CA LEU A 357 -16.34 10.69 -10.72
C LEU A 357 -17.84 10.77 -11.03
N LYS A 358 -18.25 10.30 -12.20
CA LYS A 358 -19.66 10.23 -12.58
C LYS A 358 -20.36 9.01 -12.01
N TRP A 359 -19.65 7.88 -11.97
CA TRP A 359 -20.24 6.62 -11.54
C TRP A 359 -19.17 5.67 -11.01
N ILE A 360 -19.52 4.89 -9.98
CA ILE A 360 -18.67 3.87 -9.37
C ILE A 360 -19.42 2.54 -9.44
N ASP A 361 -18.80 1.51 -10.01
CA ASP A 361 -19.38 0.19 -10.11
C ASP A 361 -19.32 -0.56 -8.78
N THR A 362 -20.50 -0.93 -8.27
CA THR A 362 -20.66 -1.75 -7.07
C THR A 362 -21.39 -3.07 -7.35
N SER A 363 -21.45 -3.49 -8.60
CA SER A 363 -21.98 -4.81 -8.97
C SER A 363 -21.16 -5.95 -8.38
N SER A 364 -21.77 -7.13 -8.23
CA SER A 364 -21.09 -8.32 -7.75
C SER A 364 -19.82 -8.62 -8.56
N LYS A 365 -18.72 -8.91 -7.87
CA LYS A 365 -17.42 -9.25 -8.47
C LYS A 365 -17.15 -10.76 -8.44
N PHE A 366 -18.13 -11.57 -8.04
CA PHE A 366 -18.02 -13.04 -8.03
C PHE A 366 -18.40 -13.69 -9.35
N GLY A 367 -18.79 -12.93 -10.32
CA GLY A 367 -19.17 -13.35 -11.66
C GLY A 367 -19.41 -12.10 -12.47
N HIS A 368 -20.37 -12.15 -13.37
CA HIS A 368 -20.85 -11.01 -14.13
C HIS A 368 -22.07 -10.40 -13.40
N GLY A 369 -21.83 -9.56 -12.41
CA GLY A 369 -22.89 -8.87 -11.66
C GLY A 369 -23.65 -7.88 -12.54
N ALA A 370 -24.99 -7.87 -12.40
CA ALA A 370 -25.87 -6.99 -13.16
C ALA A 370 -26.43 -5.82 -12.34
N TYR A 371 -26.50 -5.96 -11.02
CA TYR A 371 -27.16 -4.98 -10.14
C TYR A 371 -26.14 -4.26 -9.25
N GLN A 372 -26.37 -2.97 -9.01
CA GLN A 372 -25.51 -2.13 -8.17
C GLN A 372 -25.83 -2.28 -6.68
N THR A 373 -27.11 -2.43 -6.32
CA THR A 373 -27.59 -2.53 -4.95
C THR A 373 -28.52 -3.72 -4.76
N ALA A 374 -28.67 -4.17 -3.51
CA ALA A 374 -29.58 -5.25 -3.17
C ALA A 374 -31.06 -4.82 -3.39
N ALA A 375 -31.38 -3.54 -3.18
CA ALA A 375 -32.71 -2.98 -3.42
C ALA A 375 -33.08 -3.04 -4.91
N GLU A 376 -32.17 -2.59 -5.79
CA GLU A 376 -32.33 -2.67 -7.25
C GLU A 376 -32.56 -4.13 -7.69
N LYS A 377 -31.77 -5.06 -7.18
CA LYS A 377 -31.91 -6.48 -7.47
C LYS A 377 -33.27 -7.02 -7.04
N LYS A 378 -33.74 -6.65 -5.84
CA LYS A 378 -35.05 -7.07 -5.32
C LYS A 378 -36.20 -6.49 -6.15
N GLN A 379 -36.08 -5.23 -6.53
CA GLN A 379 -37.10 -4.57 -7.36
C GLN A 379 -37.23 -5.23 -8.74
N TYR A 380 -36.10 -5.57 -9.37
CA TYR A 380 -36.12 -6.19 -10.70
C TYR A 380 -36.55 -7.66 -10.67
N ILE A 381 -36.07 -8.47 -9.71
CA ILE A 381 -36.41 -9.91 -9.65
C ILE A 381 -37.81 -10.13 -9.06
N GLY A 382 -38.29 -9.25 -8.18
CA GLY A 382 -39.54 -9.40 -7.45
C GLY A 382 -39.42 -10.38 -6.27
N VAL A 383 -40.58 -10.90 -5.84
CA VAL A 383 -40.64 -11.83 -4.69
C VAL A 383 -40.12 -13.20 -5.08
N LEU A 384 -39.20 -13.75 -4.30
CA LEU A 384 -38.64 -15.07 -4.55
C LEU A 384 -39.54 -16.17 -3.97
N LYS A 385 -39.59 -17.33 -4.64
CA LYS A 385 -40.37 -18.50 -4.19
C LYS A 385 -40.11 -18.89 -2.74
N LYS A 386 -38.84 -18.77 -2.28
CA LYS A 386 -38.47 -19.02 -0.88
C LYS A 386 -39.08 -18.02 0.11
N ASP A 387 -39.28 -16.76 -0.32
CA ASP A 387 -39.86 -15.71 0.53
C ASP A 387 -41.38 -15.88 0.64
N LEU A 388 -42.02 -16.39 -0.43
CA LEU A 388 -43.44 -16.79 -0.41
C LEU A 388 -43.64 -17.98 0.56
N ALA A 389 -42.76 -18.99 0.51
CA ALA A 389 -42.85 -20.16 1.40
C ALA A 389 -42.56 -19.85 2.87
N ALA A 390 -41.88 -18.72 3.17
CA ALA A 390 -41.63 -18.30 4.55
C ALA A 390 -42.77 -17.39 5.10
N ALA A 391 -43.66 -16.92 4.25
CA ALA A 391 -44.82 -16.10 4.61
C ALA A 391 -46.10 -16.93 4.79
N THR A 392 -46.09 -18.17 4.33
CA THR A 392 -47.07 -19.24 4.65
C THR A 392 -46.65 -20.05 5.85
#